data_2d3671278353071073f60c6c2a6922a1
#
_entry.id   2d3671278353071073f60c6c2a6922a1
#
_cell.length_a   1.000
_cell.length_b   1.000
_cell.length_c   1.000
_cell.angle_alpha   90.00
_cell.angle_beta   90.00
_cell.angle_gamma   90.00
#
_symmetry.space_group_name_H-M   'P 1'
#
loop_
_entity.id
_entity.type
_entity.pdbx_description
1 polymer ?
#
loop_
_entity_poly.entity_id
_entity_poly.type
_entity_poly.pdbx_seq_one_letter_code
_entity_poly.pdbx_strand_id
1 'polypeptide(L)'
;MIYDTTLPYPRDLIGYGQNPPHAQWPGGARIAVQFVLNYEEGGENAVLHGDAGSEQFLSEMFNPASYPERHMSMEGIYEYGARAGVWRILREFEKRKLPLTVFGVSNALQRHPELTRAFVELGHEIACHGLKWIHYQHIPEAVERAHMQEAMDILQRMTGQRALGWYTGRDSPNTRRLVADYGGFAYDSDYYGD
;
A
#
# COMPACT_ATOMS: atom_id res chain seq x y z
N MET A 1 -7.60 -15.70 -6.27
CA MET A 1 -7.47 -17.13 -5.92
C MET A 1 -6.79 -17.23 -4.56
N ILE A 2 -7.45 -17.83 -3.57
CA ILE A 2 -6.83 -18.12 -2.27
C ILE A 2 -6.00 -19.37 -2.48
N TYR A 3 -4.73 -19.37 -2.10
CA TYR A 3 -3.90 -20.57 -2.22
C TYR A 3 -4.49 -21.70 -1.37
N ASP A 4 -4.76 -22.84 -2.00
CA ASP A 4 -5.14 -24.05 -1.27
C ASP A 4 -3.86 -24.66 -0.66
N THR A 5 -3.60 -24.30 0.60
CA THR A 5 -2.41 -24.77 1.34
C THR A 5 -2.48 -26.26 1.68
N THR A 6 -3.59 -26.94 1.39
CA THR A 6 -3.73 -28.39 1.57
C THR A 6 -3.11 -29.19 0.41
N LEU A 7 -2.88 -28.54 -0.71
CA LEU A 7 -2.23 -29.16 -1.87
C LEU A 7 -0.72 -29.32 -1.63
N PRO A 8 -0.09 -30.42 -2.10
CA PRO A 8 1.34 -30.59 -2.04
C PRO A 8 2.13 -29.49 -2.77
N TYR A 9 1.52 -28.89 -3.81
CA TYR A 9 2.06 -27.76 -4.56
C TYR A 9 0.92 -26.79 -4.86
N PRO A 10 0.74 -25.74 -4.04
CA PRO A 10 -0.43 -24.85 -4.13
C PRO A 10 -0.31 -23.76 -5.20
N ARG A 11 0.83 -23.65 -5.91
CA ARG A 11 1.02 -22.61 -6.93
C ARG A 11 0.40 -23.02 -8.25
N ASP A 12 -0.36 -22.12 -8.88
CA ASP A 12 -0.78 -22.28 -10.27
C ASP A 12 0.29 -21.68 -11.19
N LEU A 13 1.02 -22.54 -11.93
CA LEU A 13 2.01 -22.12 -12.93
C LEU A 13 1.51 -22.38 -14.36
N ILE A 14 0.27 -22.84 -14.52
CA ILE A 14 -0.35 -23.13 -15.82
C ILE A 14 -1.14 -21.93 -16.33
N GLY A 15 -1.91 -21.30 -15.46
CA GLY A 15 -2.74 -20.14 -15.76
C GLY A 15 -3.64 -20.38 -16.96
N TYR A 16 -3.71 -19.42 -17.86
CA TYR A 16 -4.54 -19.49 -19.08
C TYR A 16 -3.81 -20.09 -20.29
N GLY A 17 -2.54 -20.47 -20.16
CA GLY A 17 -1.74 -21.03 -21.25
C GLY A 17 -1.59 -20.07 -22.44
N GLN A 18 -1.76 -20.62 -23.65
CA GLN A 18 -1.61 -19.83 -24.89
C GLN A 18 -2.82 -18.95 -25.23
N ASN A 19 -3.95 -19.12 -24.55
CA ASN A 19 -5.21 -18.46 -24.88
C ASN A 19 -5.74 -17.69 -23.68
N PRO A 20 -5.09 -16.56 -23.28
CA PRO A 20 -5.59 -15.74 -22.18
C PRO A 20 -6.95 -15.14 -22.52
N PRO A 21 -7.85 -14.98 -21.55
CA PRO A 21 -9.15 -14.36 -21.78
C PRO A 21 -8.99 -12.90 -22.21
N HIS A 22 -9.90 -12.43 -23.03
CA HIS A 22 -9.94 -11.02 -23.40
C HIS A 22 -10.44 -10.20 -22.21
N ALA A 23 -9.69 -9.18 -21.79
CA ALA A 23 -9.99 -8.36 -20.61
C ALA A 23 -11.28 -7.52 -20.73
N GLN A 24 -11.80 -7.31 -21.95
CA GLN A 24 -13.03 -6.59 -22.24
C GLN A 24 -13.08 -5.18 -21.59
N TRP A 25 -12.00 -4.45 -21.71
CA TRP A 25 -11.91 -3.11 -21.14
C TRP A 25 -13.08 -2.21 -21.60
N PRO A 26 -13.59 -1.33 -20.72
CA PRO A 26 -14.70 -0.43 -21.05
C PRO A 26 -14.43 0.38 -22.33
N GLY A 27 -15.49 0.60 -23.12
CA GLY A 27 -15.39 1.35 -24.38
C GLY A 27 -14.60 0.66 -25.50
N GLY A 28 -14.32 -0.64 -25.37
CA GLY A 28 -13.53 -1.38 -26.35
C GLY A 28 -12.05 -0.99 -26.33
N ALA A 29 -11.55 -0.43 -25.23
CA ALA A 29 -10.16 -0.05 -25.09
C ALA A 29 -9.24 -1.29 -25.17
N ARG A 30 -8.08 -1.12 -25.78
CA ARG A 30 -7.08 -2.17 -25.95
C ARG A 30 -6.13 -2.27 -24.75
N ILE A 31 -6.01 -1.19 -23.98
CA ILE A 31 -5.11 -1.05 -22.83
C ILE A 31 -5.85 -0.26 -21.75
N ALA A 32 -5.70 -0.67 -20.50
CA ALA A 32 -6.00 0.15 -19.33
C ALA A 32 -4.67 0.67 -18.74
N VAL A 33 -4.62 1.95 -18.43
CA VAL A 33 -3.46 2.58 -17.77
C VAL A 33 -3.91 3.09 -16.42
N GLN A 34 -3.30 2.59 -15.36
CA GLN A 34 -3.49 3.06 -14.01
C GLN A 34 -2.21 3.73 -13.52
N PHE A 35 -2.36 4.92 -12.96
CA PHE A 35 -1.28 5.59 -12.25
C PHE A 35 -1.42 5.33 -10.77
N VAL A 36 -0.37 4.82 -10.15
CA VAL A 36 -0.32 4.51 -8.73
C VAL A 36 0.78 5.32 -8.08
N LEU A 37 0.47 5.90 -6.92
CA LEU A 37 1.42 6.55 -6.03
C LEU A 37 1.41 5.82 -4.70
N ASN A 38 2.52 5.19 -4.32
CA ASN A 38 2.70 4.73 -2.96
C ASN A 38 3.04 5.93 -2.07
N TYR A 39 2.25 6.14 -1.03
CA TYR A 39 2.52 7.14 -0.01
C TYR A 39 2.79 6.44 1.33
N GLU A 40 4.06 6.37 1.68
CA GLU A 40 4.60 5.53 2.76
C GLU A 40 5.34 6.34 3.82
N GLU A 41 5.71 7.59 3.51
CA GLU A 41 6.51 8.47 4.35
C GLU A 41 5.79 8.79 5.68
N GLY A 42 6.37 8.33 6.76
CA GLY A 42 5.76 8.35 8.11
C GLY A 42 5.11 7.02 8.49
N GLY A 43 5.09 6.02 7.61
CA GLY A 43 4.66 4.64 7.89
C GLY A 43 5.81 3.65 8.03
N GLU A 44 7.04 4.05 7.68
CA GLU A 44 8.27 3.27 7.80
C GLU A 44 8.62 2.94 9.25
N ASN A 45 9.55 1.98 9.46
CA ASN A 45 10.09 1.72 10.79
C ASN A 45 10.92 2.91 11.28
N ALA A 46 10.56 3.45 12.43
CA ALA A 46 11.30 4.52 13.09
C ALA A 46 11.14 4.45 14.59
N VAL A 47 12.24 4.66 15.32
CA VAL A 47 12.19 4.70 16.79
C VAL A 47 11.29 5.82 17.30
N LEU A 48 11.11 6.90 16.53
CA LEU A 48 10.14 7.97 16.81
C LEU A 48 8.68 7.50 16.73
N HIS A 49 8.43 6.37 16.06
CA HIS A 49 7.11 5.74 15.95
C HIS A 49 6.89 4.63 16.98
N GLY A 50 7.87 4.44 17.89
CA GLY A 50 7.86 3.38 18.90
C GLY A 50 8.36 2.03 18.38
N ASP A 51 9.00 1.99 17.21
CA ASP A 51 9.59 0.78 16.66
C ASP A 51 10.94 0.46 17.33
N ALA A 52 11.31 -0.82 17.33
CA ALA A 52 12.55 -1.29 17.93
C ALA A 52 13.81 -0.83 17.17
N GLY A 53 13.66 -0.39 15.94
CA GLY A 53 14.77 0.06 15.12
C GLY A 53 14.33 0.88 13.91
N SER A 54 15.32 1.48 13.26
CA SER A 54 15.13 2.29 12.06
C SER A 54 14.85 1.45 10.82
N GLU A 55 14.24 2.04 9.80
CA GLU A 55 14.07 1.44 8.49
C GLU A 55 15.42 1.16 7.81
N GLN A 56 15.43 0.18 6.93
CA GLN A 56 16.59 -0.23 6.14
C GLN A 56 16.32 -0.14 4.63
N PHE A 57 15.03 -0.26 4.25
CA PHE A 57 14.65 -0.34 2.85
C PHE A 57 14.68 1.03 2.17
N LEU A 58 15.01 1.04 0.88
CA LEU A 58 15.17 2.25 0.07
C LEU A 58 16.31 3.18 0.54
N SER A 59 17.26 2.65 1.29
CA SER A 59 18.51 3.37 1.59
C SER A 59 19.35 3.59 0.32
N GLU A 60 20.10 4.68 0.27
CA GLU A 60 21.14 4.86 -0.73
C GLU A 60 22.37 3.95 -0.51
N MET A 61 22.45 3.33 0.67
CA MET A 61 23.52 2.40 1.05
C MET A 61 23.15 0.97 0.67
N PHE A 62 24.13 0.21 0.19
CA PHE A 62 23.98 -1.23 0.01
C PHE A 62 24.01 -1.94 1.37
N ASN A 63 23.04 -2.83 1.64
CA ASN A 63 22.87 -3.52 2.93
C ASN A 63 22.91 -2.58 4.14
N PRO A 64 22.00 -1.62 4.24
CA PRO A 64 21.95 -0.71 5.39
C PRO A 64 21.62 -1.48 6.67
N ALA A 65 22.14 -1.01 7.79
CA ALA A 65 21.79 -1.54 9.10
C ALA A 65 20.54 -0.86 9.67
N SER A 66 19.78 -1.59 10.48
CA SER A 66 18.79 -0.99 11.39
C SER A 66 19.49 -0.61 12.68
N TYR A 67 19.17 0.55 13.21
CA TYR A 67 19.71 1.04 14.47
C TYR A 67 18.61 1.17 15.52
N PRO A 68 18.86 0.86 16.80
CA PRO A 68 17.90 1.09 17.88
C PRO A 68 17.79 2.57 18.26
N GLU A 69 18.49 3.45 17.54
CA GLU A 69 18.45 4.91 17.61
C GLU A 69 17.92 5.49 16.30
N ARG A 70 17.77 6.82 16.26
CA ARG A 70 17.40 7.54 15.05
C ARG A 70 18.45 7.36 13.95
N HIS A 71 17.99 7.10 12.73
CA HIS A 71 18.84 7.00 11.55
C HIS A 71 18.59 8.22 10.65
N MET A 72 19.37 9.29 10.87
CA MET A 72 19.11 10.60 10.24
C MET A 72 19.09 10.57 8.71
N SER A 73 19.96 9.75 8.09
CA SER A 73 19.97 9.59 6.64
C SER A 73 18.67 8.99 6.12
N MET A 74 18.16 7.95 6.78
CA MET A 74 16.88 7.34 6.42
C MET A 74 15.71 8.29 6.63
N GLU A 75 15.64 8.95 7.78
CA GLU A 75 14.61 9.95 8.05
C GLU A 75 14.61 11.05 6.97
N GLY A 76 15.78 11.55 6.58
CA GLY A 76 15.93 12.56 5.53
C GLY A 76 15.43 12.11 4.16
N ILE A 77 15.63 10.83 3.78
CA ILE A 77 15.11 10.26 2.53
C ILE A 77 13.57 10.28 2.56
N TYR A 78 12.97 9.77 3.63
CA TYR A 78 11.52 9.72 3.76
C TYR A 78 10.87 11.11 3.90
N GLU A 79 11.56 12.10 4.48
CA GLU A 79 11.03 13.47 4.56
C GLU A 79 10.85 14.14 3.20
N TYR A 80 11.73 13.92 2.24
CA TYR A 80 11.63 14.59 0.94
C TYR A 80 10.33 14.27 0.21
N GLY A 81 9.92 12.99 0.20
CA GLY A 81 8.68 12.54 -0.43
C GLY A 81 7.48 13.29 0.12
N ALA A 82 7.33 13.32 1.44
CA ALA A 82 6.23 14.00 2.12
C ALA A 82 6.26 15.53 1.97
N ARG A 83 7.44 16.15 2.06
CA ARG A 83 7.58 17.62 2.09
C ARG A 83 7.52 18.28 0.72
N ALA A 84 8.00 17.60 -0.32
CA ALA A 84 8.17 18.21 -1.64
C ALA A 84 7.74 17.30 -2.79
N GLY A 85 8.14 16.04 -2.78
CA GLY A 85 7.98 15.11 -3.91
C GLY A 85 6.52 14.90 -4.27
N VAL A 86 5.70 14.54 -3.31
CA VAL A 86 4.27 14.30 -3.51
C VAL A 86 3.53 15.51 -4.06
N TRP A 87 3.82 16.71 -3.58
CA TRP A 87 3.20 17.95 -4.06
C TRP A 87 3.57 18.28 -5.50
N ARG A 88 4.78 17.92 -5.93
CA ARG A 88 5.21 18.05 -7.32
C ARG A 88 4.43 17.10 -8.22
N ILE A 89 4.25 15.85 -7.78
CA ILE A 89 3.47 14.85 -8.49
C ILE A 89 2.02 15.32 -8.62
N LEU A 90 1.38 15.71 -7.52
CA LEU A 90 -0.02 16.16 -7.52
C LEU A 90 -0.27 17.30 -8.51
N ARG A 91 0.60 18.31 -8.55
CA ARG A 91 0.48 19.39 -9.52
C ARG A 91 0.50 18.91 -10.97
N GLU A 92 1.28 17.88 -11.28
CA GLU A 92 1.33 17.33 -12.65
C GLU A 92 0.06 16.56 -13.00
N PHE A 93 -0.52 15.85 -12.02
CA PHE A 93 -1.79 15.13 -12.21
C PHE A 93 -2.97 16.11 -12.34
N GLU A 94 -3.05 17.10 -11.48
CA GLU A 94 -4.05 18.16 -11.52
C GLU A 94 -4.03 18.92 -12.86
N LYS A 95 -2.84 19.37 -13.28
CA LYS A 95 -2.64 20.07 -14.57
C LYS A 95 -3.14 19.27 -15.76
N ARG A 96 -2.99 17.94 -15.72
CA ARG A 96 -3.39 17.03 -16.80
C ARG A 96 -4.78 16.44 -16.61
N LYS A 97 -5.43 16.71 -15.49
CA LYS A 97 -6.73 16.13 -15.12
C LYS A 97 -6.72 14.60 -15.17
N LEU A 98 -5.64 13.99 -14.70
CA LEU A 98 -5.48 12.54 -14.67
C LEU A 98 -5.89 12.00 -13.31
N PRO A 99 -6.59 10.85 -13.27
CA PRO A 99 -6.86 10.15 -12.03
C PRO A 99 -5.57 9.52 -11.49
N LEU A 100 -5.52 9.39 -10.17
CA LEU A 100 -4.42 8.75 -9.45
C LEU A 100 -5.02 7.84 -8.39
N THR A 101 -4.49 6.64 -8.26
CA THR A 101 -4.73 5.77 -7.10
C THR A 101 -3.55 5.93 -6.13
N VAL A 102 -3.84 6.33 -4.91
CA VAL A 102 -2.85 6.46 -3.84
C VAL A 102 -2.90 5.20 -2.99
N PHE A 103 -1.86 4.38 -3.02
CA PHE A 103 -1.65 3.33 -2.03
C PHE A 103 -1.06 3.98 -0.78
N GLY A 104 -1.94 4.30 0.17
CA GLY A 104 -1.60 5.08 1.34
C GLY A 104 -1.45 4.23 2.59
N VAL A 105 -0.26 4.25 3.20
CA VAL A 105 -0.05 3.70 4.53
C VAL A 105 -0.82 4.56 5.53
N SER A 106 -1.74 3.94 6.29
CA SER A 106 -2.71 4.71 7.10
C SER A 106 -2.04 5.60 8.14
N ASN A 107 -0.95 5.15 8.77
CA ASN A 107 -0.18 5.98 9.70
C ASN A 107 0.52 7.15 9.01
N ALA A 108 1.00 6.97 7.77
CA ALA A 108 1.58 8.05 6.98
C ALA A 108 0.54 9.13 6.66
N LEU A 109 -0.64 8.71 6.19
CA LEU A 109 -1.76 9.61 5.90
C LEU A 109 -2.26 10.36 7.15
N GLN A 110 -2.32 9.67 8.30
CA GLN A 110 -2.71 10.30 9.57
C GLN A 110 -1.70 11.35 10.04
N ARG A 111 -0.42 11.15 9.78
CA ARG A 111 0.64 12.11 10.12
C ARG A 111 0.69 13.32 9.20
N HIS A 112 0.06 13.22 8.02
CA HIS A 112 0.02 14.31 7.04
C HIS A 112 -1.43 14.63 6.61
N PRO A 113 -2.25 15.17 7.51
CA PRO A 113 -3.68 15.38 7.27
C PRO A 113 -3.96 16.38 6.14
N GLU A 114 -3.09 17.36 5.93
CA GLU A 114 -3.24 18.33 4.84
C GLU A 114 -3.11 17.65 3.46
N LEU A 115 -2.13 16.79 3.31
CA LEU A 115 -1.93 16.01 2.08
C LEU A 115 -3.08 15.02 1.85
N THR A 116 -3.51 14.32 2.91
CA THR A 116 -4.64 13.39 2.83
C THR A 116 -5.90 14.10 2.34
N ARG A 117 -6.16 15.30 2.84
CA ARG A 117 -7.26 16.15 2.36
C ARG A 117 -7.09 16.53 0.89
N ALA A 118 -5.87 16.89 0.46
CA ALA A 118 -5.59 17.24 -0.93
C ALA A 118 -5.87 16.07 -1.88
N PHE A 119 -5.52 14.83 -1.53
CA PHE A 119 -5.88 13.65 -2.32
C PHE A 119 -7.39 13.51 -2.51
N VAL A 120 -8.16 13.70 -1.44
CA VAL A 120 -9.63 13.62 -1.48
C VAL A 120 -10.24 14.75 -2.31
N GLU A 121 -9.80 15.99 -2.10
CA GLU A 121 -10.30 17.18 -2.80
C GLU A 121 -10.01 17.15 -4.30
N LEU A 122 -8.87 16.59 -4.70
CA LEU A 122 -8.52 16.37 -6.11
C LEU A 122 -9.22 15.15 -6.73
N GLY A 123 -10.02 14.42 -5.97
CA GLY A 123 -10.79 13.28 -6.47
C GLY A 123 -9.94 12.03 -6.75
N HIS A 124 -8.78 11.91 -6.11
CA HIS A 124 -7.95 10.72 -6.21
C HIS A 124 -8.49 9.58 -5.34
N GLU A 125 -8.34 8.36 -5.81
CA GLU A 125 -8.64 7.18 -5.00
C GLU A 125 -7.57 7.00 -3.93
N ILE A 126 -7.99 6.69 -2.69
CA ILE A 126 -7.10 6.22 -1.63
C ILE A 126 -7.41 4.76 -1.34
N ALA A 127 -6.52 3.87 -1.73
CA ALA A 127 -6.52 2.47 -1.37
C ALA A 127 -5.67 2.24 -0.12
N CYS A 128 -6.06 1.27 0.70
CA CYS A 128 -5.32 0.96 1.92
C CYS A 128 -4.01 0.25 1.61
N HIS A 129 -2.89 0.80 2.10
CA HIS A 129 -1.56 0.19 2.03
C HIS A 129 -1.10 -0.33 3.41
N GLY A 130 -2.05 -0.83 4.20
CA GLY A 130 -1.83 -1.30 5.55
C GLY A 130 -1.72 -0.16 6.58
N LEU A 131 -1.51 -0.55 7.84
CA LEU A 131 -1.36 0.39 8.96
C LEU A 131 0.03 1.02 8.98
N LYS A 132 1.05 0.17 8.82
CA LYS A 132 2.48 0.50 8.84
C LYS A 132 3.15 -0.18 7.66
N TRP A 133 4.25 0.40 7.22
CA TRP A 133 5.06 -0.18 6.14
C TRP A 133 6.09 -1.17 6.68
N ILE A 134 5.63 -2.29 7.23
CA ILE A 134 6.42 -3.34 7.87
C ILE A 134 6.23 -4.68 7.16
N HIS A 135 7.17 -5.62 7.35
CA HIS A 135 7.01 -6.99 6.88
C HIS A 135 6.06 -7.77 7.78
N TYR A 136 4.98 -8.30 7.20
CA TYR A 136 4.01 -9.12 7.92
C TYR A 136 4.37 -10.60 7.97
N GLN A 137 5.39 -11.07 7.23
CA GLN A 137 5.74 -12.48 7.08
C GLN A 137 5.79 -13.28 8.41
N HIS A 138 6.21 -12.64 9.49
CA HIS A 138 6.34 -13.27 10.81
C HIS A 138 5.47 -12.62 11.89
N ILE A 139 4.57 -11.73 11.49
CA ILE A 139 3.64 -11.09 12.42
C ILE A 139 2.52 -12.08 12.75
N PRO A 140 2.14 -12.26 14.04
CA PRO A 140 1.01 -13.10 14.40
C PRO A 140 -0.29 -12.64 13.72
N GLU A 141 -1.09 -13.58 13.23
CA GLU A 141 -2.34 -13.27 12.51
C GLU A 141 -3.27 -12.32 13.27
N ALA A 142 -3.39 -12.51 14.59
CA ALA A 142 -4.22 -11.64 15.42
C ALA A 142 -3.76 -10.17 15.40
N VAL A 143 -2.44 -9.93 15.33
CA VAL A 143 -1.87 -8.59 15.24
C VAL A 143 -2.09 -8.01 13.83
N GLU A 144 -1.87 -8.79 12.79
CA GLU A 144 -2.13 -8.38 11.41
C GLU A 144 -3.61 -8.00 11.22
N ARG A 145 -4.53 -8.80 11.76
CA ARG A 145 -5.98 -8.51 11.75
C ARG A 145 -6.32 -7.21 12.49
N ALA A 146 -5.70 -6.98 13.65
CA ALA A 146 -5.89 -5.73 14.40
C ALA A 146 -5.35 -4.52 13.63
N HIS A 147 -4.18 -4.64 13.00
CA HIS A 147 -3.60 -3.60 12.15
C HIS A 147 -4.51 -3.29 10.94
N MET A 148 -5.11 -4.31 10.33
CA MET A 148 -6.06 -4.11 9.23
C MET A 148 -7.27 -3.30 9.69
N GLN A 149 -7.87 -3.65 10.82
CA GLN A 149 -9.01 -2.92 11.37
C GLN A 149 -8.63 -1.46 11.68
N GLU A 150 -7.52 -1.24 12.37
CA GLU A 150 -7.04 0.10 12.70
C GLU A 150 -6.74 0.94 11.46
N ALA A 151 -6.13 0.34 10.44
CA ALA A 151 -5.85 1.01 9.17
C ALA A 151 -7.14 1.52 8.52
N MET A 152 -8.16 0.68 8.44
CA MET A 152 -9.45 1.06 7.85
C MET A 152 -10.18 2.13 8.68
N ASP A 153 -10.09 2.07 10.01
CA ASP A 153 -10.66 3.08 10.89
C ASP A 153 -9.98 4.44 10.73
N ILE A 154 -8.65 4.45 10.57
CA ILE A 154 -7.90 5.67 10.27
C ILE A 154 -8.35 6.26 8.93
N LEU A 155 -8.37 5.45 7.87
CA LEU A 155 -8.78 5.91 6.55
C LEU A 155 -10.19 6.49 6.55
N GLN A 156 -11.14 5.79 7.18
CA GLN A 156 -12.51 6.29 7.30
C GLN A 156 -12.59 7.64 8.03
N ARG A 157 -11.81 7.82 9.10
CA ARG A 157 -11.78 9.09 9.85
C ARG A 157 -11.14 10.21 9.04
N MET A 158 -10.05 9.91 8.31
CA MET A 158 -9.27 10.92 7.59
C MET A 158 -9.93 11.37 6.29
N THR A 159 -10.61 10.46 5.60
CA THR A 159 -11.15 10.70 4.25
C THR A 159 -12.67 10.84 4.22
N GLY A 160 -13.37 10.38 5.26
CA GLY A 160 -14.83 10.25 5.26
C GLY A 160 -15.35 9.09 4.39
N GLN A 161 -14.45 8.30 3.78
CA GLN A 161 -14.79 7.25 2.83
C GLN A 161 -14.13 5.93 3.22
N ARG A 162 -14.78 4.82 2.86
CA ARG A 162 -14.18 3.52 2.95
C ARG A 162 -13.21 3.29 1.79
N ALA A 163 -12.01 2.82 2.06
CA ALA A 163 -11.11 2.37 0.99
C ALA A 163 -11.71 1.16 0.25
N LEU A 164 -11.70 1.24 -1.08
CA LEU A 164 -12.20 0.18 -1.94
C LEU A 164 -11.11 -0.79 -2.40
N GLY A 165 -9.85 -0.40 -2.31
CA GLY A 165 -8.69 -1.20 -2.67
C GLY A 165 -7.82 -1.53 -1.47
N TRP A 166 -7.15 -2.67 -1.55
CA TRP A 166 -6.14 -3.11 -0.59
C TRP A 166 -4.85 -3.50 -1.30
N TYR A 167 -3.72 -3.13 -0.72
CA TYR A 167 -2.39 -3.55 -1.11
C TYR A 167 -1.44 -3.50 0.10
N THR A 168 -0.87 -4.62 0.50
CA THR A 168 0.11 -4.69 1.61
C THR A 168 1.55 -4.52 1.11
N GLY A 169 1.88 -5.18 0.01
CA GLY A 169 3.22 -5.16 -0.60
C GLY A 169 4.31 -5.89 0.19
N ARG A 170 4.12 -6.07 1.51
CA ARG A 170 4.99 -6.80 2.44
C ARG A 170 4.17 -7.83 3.21
N ASP A 171 3.36 -8.57 2.48
CA ASP A 171 2.31 -9.46 2.96
C ASP A 171 2.83 -10.68 3.74
N SER A 172 1.93 -11.34 4.43
CA SER A 172 2.10 -12.64 5.09
C SER A 172 1.34 -13.74 4.34
N PRO A 173 1.55 -15.02 4.67
CA PRO A 173 0.70 -16.10 4.17
C PRO A 173 -0.79 -15.94 4.50
N ASN A 174 -1.14 -15.07 5.46
CA ASN A 174 -2.52 -14.84 5.91
C ASN A 174 -3.16 -13.63 5.23
N THR A 175 -2.40 -12.64 4.77
CA THR A 175 -2.89 -11.32 4.34
C THR A 175 -4.07 -11.41 3.40
N ARG A 176 -3.95 -12.13 2.29
CA ARG A 176 -5.02 -12.21 1.27
C ARG A 176 -6.31 -12.83 1.83
N ARG A 177 -6.18 -13.86 2.68
CA ARG A 177 -7.33 -14.45 3.36
C ARG A 177 -7.97 -13.44 4.32
N LEU A 178 -7.17 -12.71 5.08
CA LEU A 178 -7.66 -11.67 5.99
C LEU A 178 -8.37 -10.54 5.25
N VAL A 179 -7.86 -10.11 4.10
CA VAL A 179 -8.50 -9.11 3.23
C VAL A 179 -9.86 -9.63 2.73
N ALA A 180 -9.90 -10.89 2.26
CA ALA A 180 -11.13 -11.50 1.80
C ALA A 180 -12.16 -11.65 2.93
N ASP A 181 -11.73 -12.09 4.12
CA ASP A 181 -12.58 -12.25 5.30
C ASP A 181 -13.11 -10.90 5.82
N TYR A 182 -12.29 -9.86 5.78
CA TYR A 182 -12.71 -8.50 6.16
C TYR A 182 -13.81 -7.98 5.23
N GLY A 183 -13.68 -8.26 3.95
CA GLY A 183 -14.68 -7.98 2.92
C GLY A 183 -14.87 -6.50 2.60
N GLY A 184 -15.73 -6.24 1.62
CA GLY A 184 -16.11 -4.89 1.19
C GLY A 184 -15.04 -4.15 0.37
N PHE A 185 -13.97 -4.81 -0.03
CA PHE A 185 -13.03 -4.32 -1.03
C PHE A 185 -13.52 -4.67 -2.44
N ALA A 186 -13.27 -3.79 -3.38
CA ALA A 186 -13.52 -4.03 -4.80
C ALA A 186 -12.35 -4.79 -5.45
N TYR A 187 -11.15 -4.62 -4.90
CA TYR A 187 -9.95 -5.31 -5.37
C TYR A 187 -8.89 -5.45 -4.28
N ASP A 188 -8.03 -6.45 -4.45
CA ASP A 188 -6.80 -6.71 -3.71
C ASP A 188 -5.65 -6.80 -4.71
N SER A 189 -4.58 -6.05 -4.48
CA SER A 189 -3.41 -5.94 -5.35
C SER A 189 -2.19 -6.73 -4.83
N ASP A 190 -2.35 -7.58 -3.83
CA ASP A 190 -1.25 -8.39 -3.28
C ASP A 190 -0.94 -9.65 -4.12
N TYR A 191 -1.55 -9.79 -5.30
CA TYR A 191 -1.31 -10.92 -6.20
C TYR A 191 -0.90 -10.45 -7.60
N TYR A 192 0.20 -10.99 -8.10
CA TYR A 192 0.80 -10.64 -9.39
C TYR A 192 0.47 -11.65 -10.52
N GLY A 193 -0.35 -12.64 -10.25
CA GLY A 193 -0.89 -13.55 -11.25
C GLY A 193 -2.20 -13.05 -11.83
N ASP A 194 -2.52 -13.46 -13.05
CA ASP A 194 -3.78 -13.13 -13.72
C ASP A 194 -5.02 -13.77 -13.06
#